data_24f347f614cc1e0e8ba22d9b8a13587a
#
_entry.id   24f347f614cc1e0e8ba22d9b8a13587a
#
_cell.length_a   1.000
_cell.length_b   1.000
_cell.length_c   1.000
_cell.angle_alpha   90.00
_cell.angle_beta   90.00
_cell.angle_gamma   90.00
#
_symmetry.space_group_name_H-M   'P 1'
#
loop_
_entity.id
_entity.type
_entity.pdbx_description
1 polymer ?
#
loop_
_entity_poly.entity_id
_entity_poly.type
_entity_poly.pdbx_seq_one_letter_code
_entity_poly.pdbx_strand_id
1 'polypeptide(L)'
;MRRRHFILGSAALLAANRPGRAAAPIDQGGASALHSGAGEDRSREFFYRPQGAWAGDFIPFYKDGTFHLFYLHDWRDKHKHGEGTPWYQISTRDLLHFTEHGEMLARGTMEEQDLYVFTGSAIEARGQYHIFYVGENPYLRKKGKPEQKVMHAVSDDLLKWRKIPEDTFSAPPETYEPHDWRDPFVFWNEDAKEYWMLLAARLKTGPSRRRGCTALCASKDLSKWEVREPFWAPGLYFTHECPDLFRMGDWWYLVYSTFSERSVTHYRMSHSLQGPWIAPENDTFDNRAYYAAKTASDGRHRYAFGWNPTRVDSKDDQPWQWGGNLIVHEIIQETDGTLAVRVPETVDRAFSKPVPCQFQTGLGKCEIVRDTVRIVAPDSFGCSVAGTPVEPCKIETVIEFTANTRGCGIVLRASDDLEEGYYIRLEPGRNRLVLDTWPRPGDVPFMVELERPIHLPPENPVELKAFLDGSICEVYANGKLAMSSRLYNRYTGKWGVFVNEGIAHFKDVRLTVL
;
A
#
# COMPACT_ATOMS: atom_id res chain seq x y z
N MET A 1 4.82 25.13 -19.62
CA MET A 1 5.12 23.77 -19.10
C MET A 1 3.95 23.35 -18.23
N ARG A 2 3.14 22.41 -18.70
CA ARG A 2 1.91 21.99 -18.01
C ARG A 2 2.26 21.07 -16.84
N ARG A 3 1.91 21.46 -15.62
CA ARG A 3 2.04 20.67 -14.39
C ARG A 3 1.10 19.47 -14.45
N ARG A 4 1.62 18.26 -14.52
CA ARG A 4 0.87 17.04 -14.23
C ARG A 4 0.84 16.88 -12.72
N HIS A 5 -0.29 17.17 -12.13
CA HIS A 5 -0.56 16.86 -10.73
C HIS A 5 -0.82 15.36 -10.64
N PHE A 6 0.10 14.66 -10.02
CA PHE A 6 -0.07 13.26 -9.63
C PHE A 6 -0.53 13.22 -8.17
N ILE A 7 -1.59 13.91 -7.89
CA ILE A 7 -2.26 13.87 -6.59
C ILE A 7 -3.73 13.82 -6.88
N LEU A 8 -4.38 12.77 -6.40
CA LEU A 8 -5.79 12.51 -6.55
C LEU A 8 -6.21 12.22 -7.99
N GLY A 9 -6.19 10.96 -8.33
CA GLY A 9 -6.86 10.41 -9.51
C GLY A 9 -8.38 10.50 -9.42
N SER A 10 -8.95 11.50 -8.81
CA SER A 10 -10.38 11.73 -8.77
C SER A 10 -10.74 13.20 -8.89
N ALA A 11 -10.00 13.98 -9.62
CA ALA A 11 -10.51 15.31 -9.94
C ALA A 11 -9.93 15.84 -11.25
N ALA A 12 -10.82 16.10 -12.18
CA ALA A 12 -10.72 17.00 -13.30
C ALA A 12 -9.85 16.55 -14.48
N LEU A 13 -10.38 15.65 -15.29
CA LEU A 13 -10.28 15.77 -16.72
C LEU A 13 -11.08 17.00 -17.15
N LEU A 14 -10.47 18.18 -17.10
CA LEU A 14 -10.94 19.34 -17.83
C LEU A 14 -10.56 19.15 -19.30
N ALA A 15 -11.54 18.77 -20.11
CA ALA A 15 -11.46 18.74 -21.57
C ALA A 15 -11.07 20.14 -22.06
N ALA A 16 -9.87 20.26 -22.62
CA ALA A 16 -9.50 21.42 -23.42
C ALA A 16 -10.07 21.23 -24.82
N ASN A 17 -11.11 21.95 -25.13
CA ASN A 17 -11.64 22.14 -26.48
C ASN A 17 -10.54 22.55 -27.46
N ARG A 18 -10.32 21.78 -28.50
CA ARG A 18 -9.74 22.22 -29.78
C ARG A 18 -10.82 22.15 -30.82
N PRO A 19 -11.04 23.20 -31.61
CA PRO A 19 -12.03 23.15 -32.69
C PRO A 19 -11.46 22.49 -33.95
N GLY A 20 -12.30 21.71 -34.61
CA GLY A 20 -12.29 21.51 -36.04
C GLY A 20 -11.73 20.20 -36.58
N ARG A 21 -12.61 19.24 -36.82
CA ARG A 21 -12.87 18.63 -38.12
C ARG A 21 -14.08 17.69 -38.02
N ALA A 22 -15.08 17.98 -38.80
CA ALA A 22 -16.26 17.15 -39.00
C ALA A 22 -15.90 15.80 -39.62
N ALA A 23 -16.39 14.71 -39.03
CA ALA A 23 -16.51 13.42 -39.66
C ALA A 23 -17.96 12.92 -39.50
N ALA A 24 -18.46 12.31 -40.55
CA ALA A 24 -19.84 11.92 -40.79
C ALA A 24 -20.43 10.91 -39.78
N PRO A 25 -21.76 10.75 -39.73
CA PRO A 25 -22.42 9.92 -38.72
C PRO A 25 -22.28 8.44 -39.08
N ILE A 26 -21.88 7.63 -38.10
CA ILE A 26 -21.98 6.18 -38.15
C ILE A 26 -23.20 5.76 -37.33
N ASP A 27 -23.96 4.94 -37.99
CA ASP A 27 -25.23 4.29 -37.70
C ASP A 27 -25.40 3.80 -36.26
N GLN A 28 -26.56 4.08 -35.68
CA GLN A 28 -27.04 3.50 -34.41
C GLN A 28 -27.62 2.11 -34.70
N GLY A 29 -26.93 1.10 -34.29
CA GLY A 29 -27.42 -0.26 -34.34
C GLY A 29 -26.72 -1.17 -33.34
N GLY A 30 -27.41 -1.55 -32.28
CA GLY A 30 -27.01 -2.65 -31.42
C GLY A 30 -26.78 -2.25 -29.96
N ALA A 31 -27.82 -2.34 -29.18
CA ALA A 31 -27.70 -2.44 -27.72
C ALA A 31 -26.91 -3.72 -27.42
N SER A 32 -25.59 -3.57 -27.23
CA SER A 32 -24.74 -4.58 -26.67
C SER A 32 -25.04 -4.64 -25.20
N ALA A 33 -25.58 -5.79 -24.76
CA ALA A 33 -25.72 -6.13 -23.36
C ALA A 33 -24.40 -5.83 -22.65
N LEU A 34 -24.47 -4.96 -21.66
CA LEU A 34 -23.42 -4.78 -20.66
C LEU A 34 -23.10 -6.17 -20.10
N HIS A 35 -22.01 -6.74 -20.56
CA HIS A 35 -21.36 -7.80 -19.83
C HIS A 35 -21.02 -7.20 -18.47
N SER A 36 -21.83 -7.53 -17.48
CA SER A 36 -21.47 -7.43 -16.08
C SER A 36 -20.14 -8.19 -15.95
N GLY A 37 -19.05 -7.43 -15.79
CA GLY A 37 -17.71 -7.98 -15.77
C GLY A 37 -17.62 -9.07 -14.70
N ALA A 38 -17.36 -10.28 -15.17
CA ALA A 38 -16.89 -11.36 -14.33
C ALA A 38 -15.58 -10.89 -13.69
N GLY A 39 -15.62 -10.56 -12.40
CA GLY A 39 -14.47 -10.07 -11.67
C GLY A 39 -14.83 -9.06 -10.60
N GLU A 40 -16.02 -9.13 -10.00
CA GLU A 40 -16.20 -8.52 -8.69
C GLU A 40 -15.19 -9.17 -7.75
N ASP A 41 -14.23 -8.36 -7.36
CA ASP A 41 -13.24 -8.68 -6.35
C ASP A 41 -13.98 -9.18 -5.08
N ARG A 42 -13.93 -10.49 -4.84
CA ARG A 42 -14.65 -11.14 -3.74
C ARG A 42 -13.88 -11.14 -2.42
N SER A 43 -12.74 -10.42 -2.37
CA SER A 43 -11.89 -10.35 -1.19
C SER A 43 -12.56 -9.56 -0.08
N ARG A 44 -13.45 -10.19 0.66
CA ARG A 44 -14.19 -9.52 1.74
C ARG A 44 -13.69 -9.85 3.12
N GLU A 45 -12.93 -10.91 3.26
CA GLU A 45 -12.53 -11.42 4.57
C GLU A 45 -11.05 -11.22 4.86
N PHE A 46 -10.19 -11.36 3.85
CA PHE A 46 -8.75 -11.35 4.06
C PHE A 46 -8.11 -9.99 3.72
N PHE A 47 -8.32 -9.48 2.53
CA PHE A 47 -7.85 -8.16 2.12
C PHE A 47 -9.03 -7.18 2.07
N TYR A 48 -9.33 -6.55 3.20
CA TYR A 48 -10.52 -5.71 3.34
C TYR A 48 -10.63 -4.63 2.27
N ARG A 49 -11.82 -4.50 1.70
CA ARG A 49 -12.26 -3.38 0.87
C ARG A 49 -13.77 -3.15 1.08
N PRO A 50 -14.24 -1.89 1.22
CA PRO A 50 -15.66 -1.62 1.35
C PRO A 50 -16.43 -2.01 0.08
N GLN A 51 -17.66 -2.49 0.25
CA GLN A 51 -18.49 -2.86 -0.88
C GLN A 51 -18.88 -1.62 -1.71
N GLY A 52 -18.64 -1.68 -3.03
CA GLY A 52 -19.00 -0.60 -3.97
C GLY A 52 -18.17 0.67 -3.85
N ALA A 53 -17.04 0.60 -3.13
CA ALA A 53 -16.11 1.72 -2.97
C ALA A 53 -14.67 1.22 -2.82
N TRP A 54 -13.75 2.16 -2.69
CA TRP A 54 -12.33 1.92 -2.45
C TRP A 54 -11.91 2.58 -1.15
N ALA A 55 -11.00 1.93 -0.46
CA ALA A 55 -10.40 2.46 0.75
C ALA A 55 -8.95 2.91 0.49
N GLY A 56 -8.52 3.92 1.20
CA GLY A 56 -7.13 4.34 1.20
C GLY A 56 -6.77 5.08 2.48
N ASP A 57 -5.48 5.28 2.69
CA ASP A 57 -4.92 6.00 3.83
C ASP A 57 -5.51 5.52 5.16
N PHE A 58 -5.25 4.26 5.48
CA PHE A 58 -5.72 3.68 6.73
C PHE A 58 -5.02 4.32 7.93
N ILE A 59 -5.81 4.78 8.88
CA ILE A 59 -5.37 5.44 10.11
C ILE A 59 -5.64 4.49 11.27
N PRO A 60 -4.63 3.74 11.75
CA PRO A 60 -4.81 2.78 12.81
C PRO A 60 -4.76 3.43 14.20
N PHE A 61 -5.62 2.96 15.09
CA PHE A 61 -5.60 3.24 16.52
C PHE A 61 -5.90 1.97 17.29
N TYR A 62 -5.04 1.59 18.23
CA TYR A 62 -5.23 0.41 19.05
C TYR A 62 -5.79 0.76 20.42
N LYS A 63 -6.86 0.08 20.82
CA LYS A 63 -7.47 0.23 22.14
C LYS A 63 -8.09 -1.09 22.60
N ASP A 64 -7.78 -1.50 23.83
CA ASP A 64 -8.41 -2.62 24.53
C ASP A 64 -8.53 -3.92 23.70
N GLY A 65 -7.45 -4.34 23.07
CA GLY A 65 -7.39 -5.55 22.26
C GLY A 65 -7.97 -5.42 20.86
N THR A 66 -8.28 -4.19 20.40
CA THR A 66 -8.93 -3.93 19.12
C THR A 66 -8.17 -2.86 18.34
N PHE A 67 -7.88 -3.12 17.09
CA PHE A 67 -7.46 -2.12 16.13
C PHE A 67 -8.68 -1.46 15.53
N HIS A 68 -8.82 -0.15 15.72
CA HIS A 68 -9.76 0.72 15.06
C HIS A 68 -9.05 1.33 13.85
N LEU A 69 -9.57 1.09 12.66
CA LEU A 69 -8.97 1.55 11.41
C LEU A 69 -9.94 2.53 10.75
N PHE A 70 -9.56 3.80 10.76
CA PHE A 70 -10.27 4.81 9.99
C PHE A 70 -9.66 4.88 8.59
N TYR A 71 -10.45 5.19 7.57
CA TYR A 71 -9.96 5.25 6.20
C TYR A 71 -10.77 6.22 5.34
N LEU A 72 -10.14 6.73 4.30
CA LEU A 72 -10.80 7.55 3.31
C LEU A 72 -11.64 6.64 2.41
N HIS A 73 -12.95 6.92 2.35
CA HIS A 73 -13.91 6.15 1.58
C HIS A 73 -14.21 6.85 0.27
N ASP A 74 -13.85 6.24 -0.87
CA ASP A 74 -14.03 6.82 -2.21
C ASP A 74 -14.91 5.95 -3.09
N TRP A 75 -16.10 6.44 -3.40
CA TRP A 75 -17.00 5.78 -4.34
C TRP A 75 -16.54 5.88 -5.80
N ARG A 76 -15.64 6.81 -6.12
CA ARG A 76 -15.18 7.19 -7.47
C ARG A 76 -16.28 7.72 -8.41
N ASP A 77 -17.53 7.35 -8.18
CA ASP A 77 -18.67 7.83 -8.96
C ASP A 77 -19.25 9.11 -8.36
N LYS A 78 -18.67 10.24 -8.76
CA LYS A 78 -19.11 11.56 -8.30
C LYS A 78 -20.50 11.95 -8.80
N HIS A 79 -20.97 11.38 -9.90
CA HIS A 79 -22.33 11.65 -10.41
C HIS A 79 -23.40 11.06 -9.50
N LYS A 80 -23.13 9.87 -8.98
CA LYS A 80 -24.05 9.17 -8.09
C LYS A 80 -23.94 9.61 -6.63
N HIS A 81 -22.72 9.82 -6.14
CA HIS A 81 -22.46 10.04 -4.72
C HIS A 81 -22.10 11.48 -4.36
N GLY A 82 -21.95 12.36 -5.36
CA GLY A 82 -21.47 13.73 -5.16
C GLY A 82 -19.94 13.80 -4.99
N GLU A 83 -19.44 14.99 -4.80
CA GLU A 83 -18.01 15.26 -4.64
C GLU A 83 -17.57 15.13 -3.18
N GLY A 84 -16.31 14.79 -2.94
CA GLY A 84 -15.72 14.68 -1.62
C GLY A 84 -15.66 13.25 -1.08
N THR A 85 -14.81 13.05 -0.08
CA THR A 85 -14.58 11.76 0.60
C THR A 85 -14.76 11.92 2.10
N PRO A 86 -15.61 11.11 2.74
CA PRO A 86 -15.69 11.01 4.21
C PRO A 86 -14.65 10.01 4.74
N TRP A 87 -14.52 9.94 6.07
CA TRP A 87 -13.92 8.79 6.72
C TRP A 87 -14.96 7.77 7.12
N TYR A 88 -14.63 6.52 6.88
CA TYR A 88 -15.31 5.34 7.38
C TYR A 88 -14.43 4.62 8.40
N GLN A 89 -15.01 3.69 9.13
CA GLN A 89 -14.30 2.93 10.15
C GLN A 89 -14.61 1.45 10.06
N ILE A 90 -13.56 0.66 10.26
CA ILE A 90 -13.63 -0.76 10.57
C ILE A 90 -12.86 -1.05 11.85
N SER A 91 -13.12 -2.19 12.45
CA SER A 91 -12.33 -2.68 13.57
C SER A 91 -11.99 -4.16 13.42
N THR A 92 -10.87 -4.57 14.02
CA THR A 92 -10.42 -5.97 14.02
C THR A 92 -9.64 -6.29 15.28
N ARG A 93 -9.68 -7.58 15.69
CA ARG A 93 -8.87 -8.10 16.79
C ARG A 93 -7.79 -9.08 16.32
N ASP A 94 -7.90 -9.55 15.09
CA ASP A 94 -7.06 -10.62 14.56
C ASP A 94 -6.46 -10.31 13.18
N LEU A 95 -6.74 -9.13 12.62
CA LEU A 95 -6.27 -8.67 11.30
C LEU A 95 -6.80 -9.52 10.13
N LEU A 96 -7.79 -10.36 10.38
CA LEU A 96 -8.42 -11.25 9.42
C LEU A 96 -9.91 -10.96 9.26
N HIS A 97 -10.60 -10.78 10.38
CA HIS A 97 -12.03 -10.49 10.42
C HIS A 97 -12.26 -9.03 10.77
N PHE A 98 -13.06 -8.35 9.96
CA PHE A 98 -13.32 -6.92 10.09
C PHE A 98 -14.80 -6.65 10.37
N THR A 99 -15.05 -5.79 11.36
CA THR A 99 -16.40 -5.26 11.65
C THR A 99 -16.51 -3.87 11.07
N GLU A 100 -17.47 -3.64 10.18
CA GLU A 100 -17.76 -2.33 9.60
C GLU A 100 -18.61 -1.49 10.55
N HIS A 101 -18.24 -0.22 10.75
CA HIS A 101 -18.99 0.76 11.57
C HIS A 101 -19.63 1.85 10.72
N GLY A 102 -19.30 1.92 9.42
CA GLY A 102 -19.83 2.91 8.49
C GLY A 102 -19.12 4.26 8.55
N GLU A 103 -19.82 5.30 8.10
CA GLU A 103 -19.31 6.68 8.12
C GLU A 103 -19.18 7.19 9.55
N MET A 104 -17.99 7.66 9.91
CA MET A 104 -17.73 8.20 11.24
C MET A 104 -17.35 9.68 11.24
N LEU A 105 -16.81 10.20 10.14
CA LEU A 105 -16.51 11.61 9.96
C LEU A 105 -17.00 12.05 8.59
N ALA A 106 -18.14 12.73 8.57
CA ALA A 106 -18.80 13.15 7.35
C ALA A 106 -17.96 14.21 6.61
N ARG A 107 -17.96 14.14 5.29
CA ARG A 107 -17.44 15.23 4.45
C ARG A 107 -18.30 16.49 4.58
N GLY A 108 -17.69 17.64 4.33
CA GLY A 108 -18.38 18.92 4.24
C GLY A 108 -19.09 19.15 2.90
N THR A 109 -19.70 20.32 2.77
CA THR A 109 -20.30 20.81 1.52
C THR A 109 -19.24 21.45 0.60
N MET A 110 -19.66 21.84 -0.59
CA MET A 110 -18.78 22.54 -1.57
C MET A 110 -18.19 23.86 -1.06
N GLU A 111 -18.79 24.45 -0.04
CA GLU A 111 -18.40 25.73 0.58
C GLU A 111 -17.54 25.53 1.81
N GLU A 112 -17.57 24.37 2.42
CA GLU A 112 -16.86 24.04 3.66
C GLU A 112 -15.42 23.56 3.39
N GLN A 113 -14.58 23.67 4.40
CA GLN A 113 -13.15 23.37 4.29
C GLN A 113 -12.92 21.88 4.01
N ASP A 114 -13.68 21.01 4.60
CA ASP A 114 -13.52 19.55 4.56
C ASP A 114 -14.48 18.85 3.58
N LEU A 115 -14.64 19.42 2.40
CA LEU A 115 -15.30 18.74 1.28
C LEU A 115 -14.70 17.35 1.05
N TYR A 116 -13.38 17.25 1.13
CA TYR A 116 -12.64 16.00 1.24
C TYR A 116 -12.02 15.92 2.64
N VAL A 117 -12.34 14.86 3.35
CA VAL A 117 -11.72 14.55 4.64
C VAL A 117 -10.47 13.71 4.35
N PHE A 118 -9.31 14.37 4.36
CA PHE A 118 -8.03 13.73 4.08
C PHE A 118 -7.40 13.11 5.33
N THR A 119 -6.26 12.48 5.15
CA THR A 119 -5.55 11.68 6.15
C THR A 119 -5.23 12.45 7.44
N GLY A 120 -5.04 11.69 8.50
CA GLY A 120 -4.78 12.22 9.82
C GLY A 120 -4.25 11.17 10.79
N SER A 121 -4.54 11.38 12.07
CA SER A 121 -4.23 10.45 13.15
C SER A 121 -5.23 10.53 14.30
N ALA A 122 -5.31 9.46 15.09
CA ALA A 122 -6.08 9.42 16.33
C ALA A 122 -5.15 9.31 17.53
N ILE A 123 -5.53 9.96 18.64
CA ILE A 123 -4.84 9.89 19.93
C ILE A 123 -5.84 9.89 21.08
N GLU A 124 -5.56 9.13 22.14
CA GLU A 124 -6.28 9.23 23.40
C GLU A 124 -5.54 10.22 24.31
N ALA A 125 -6.25 11.24 24.77
CA ALA A 125 -5.69 12.26 25.64
C ALA A 125 -6.78 12.88 26.50
N ARG A 126 -6.44 13.22 27.75
CA ARG A 126 -7.34 13.95 28.67
C ARG A 126 -8.72 13.30 28.87
N GLY A 127 -8.80 11.97 28.76
CA GLY A 127 -10.03 11.22 28.94
C GLY A 127 -10.98 11.22 27.74
N GLN A 128 -10.51 11.68 26.57
CA GLN A 128 -11.23 11.65 25.31
C GLN A 128 -10.35 11.11 24.19
N TYR A 129 -10.98 10.73 23.09
CA TYR A 129 -10.30 10.42 21.82
C TYR A 129 -10.34 11.66 20.92
N HIS A 130 -9.21 11.93 20.29
CA HIS A 130 -9.03 13.07 19.39
C HIS A 130 -8.61 12.56 18.03
N ILE A 131 -9.19 13.11 16.97
CA ILE A 131 -8.74 12.95 15.59
C ILE A 131 -8.28 14.32 15.09
N PHE A 132 -7.07 14.35 14.56
CA PHE A 132 -6.59 15.46 13.74
C PHE A 132 -6.52 14.98 12.30
N TYR A 133 -7.17 15.71 11.41
CA TYR A 133 -7.30 15.38 9.99
C TYR A 133 -7.14 16.62 9.13
N VAL A 134 -7.08 16.44 7.82
CA VAL A 134 -7.07 17.59 6.92
C VAL A 134 -8.41 17.72 6.20
N GLY A 135 -8.96 18.92 6.29
CA GLY A 135 -10.01 19.36 5.39
C GLY A 135 -9.39 19.91 4.11
N GLU A 136 -9.70 19.25 3.00
CA GLU A 136 -9.29 19.63 1.65
C GLU A 136 -10.47 20.15 0.87
N ASN A 137 -10.35 21.36 0.29
CA ASN A 137 -11.32 21.87 -0.67
C ASN A 137 -10.61 22.64 -1.80
N PRO A 138 -10.40 22.02 -2.97
CA PRO A 138 -9.68 22.61 -4.10
C PRO A 138 -10.37 23.84 -4.68
N TYR A 139 -11.67 24.03 -4.42
CA TYR A 139 -12.44 25.17 -4.89
C TYR A 139 -12.13 26.46 -4.10
N LEU A 140 -11.62 26.33 -2.88
CA LEU A 140 -11.21 27.47 -2.05
C LEU A 140 -9.97 28.19 -2.61
N ARG A 141 -9.11 27.48 -3.30
CA ARG A 141 -7.92 28.06 -3.95
C ARG A 141 -8.28 29.15 -4.94
N LYS A 142 -9.35 28.98 -5.72
CA LYS A 142 -9.87 29.99 -6.66
C LYS A 142 -10.40 31.23 -5.96
N LYS A 143 -10.74 31.11 -4.67
CA LYS A 143 -11.22 32.19 -3.80
C LYS A 143 -10.07 32.84 -2.99
N GLY A 144 -8.81 32.49 -3.27
CA GLY A 144 -7.63 32.99 -2.55
C GLY A 144 -7.49 32.47 -1.12
N LYS A 145 -8.18 31.36 -0.79
CA LYS A 145 -8.13 30.71 0.53
C LYS A 145 -7.25 29.46 0.48
N PRO A 146 -6.67 29.04 1.62
CA PRO A 146 -5.97 27.78 1.69
C PRO A 146 -6.86 26.59 1.30
N GLU A 147 -6.33 25.72 0.48
CA GLU A 147 -6.94 24.47 0.02
C GLU A 147 -7.00 23.45 1.16
N GLN A 148 -5.93 23.38 1.95
CA GLN A 148 -5.73 22.43 3.05
C GLN A 148 -5.63 23.15 4.39
N LYS A 149 -6.32 22.60 5.39
CA LYS A 149 -6.22 23.02 6.78
C LYS A 149 -6.28 21.83 7.71
N VAL A 150 -5.54 21.87 8.78
CA VAL A 150 -5.70 20.92 9.87
C VAL A 150 -7.00 21.21 10.60
N MET A 151 -7.77 20.17 10.83
CA MET A 151 -9.05 20.20 11.55
C MET A 151 -9.05 19.17 12.69
N HIS A 152 -9.93 19.35 13.64
CA HIS A 152 -10.01 18.57 14.86
C HIS A 152 -11.42 18.00 15.08
N ALA A 153 -11.49 16.76 15.58
CA ALA A 153 -12.72 16.15 16.07
C ALA A 153 -12.46 15.33 17.33
N VAL A 154 -13.46 15.20 18.19
CA VAL A 154 -13.38 14.48 19.46
C VAL A 154 -14.48 13.44 19.58
N SER A 155 -14.20 12.39 20.36
CA SER A 155 -15.14 11.31 20.66
C SER A 155 -14.92 10.77 22.07
N ASP A 156 -16.01 10.26 22.68
CA ASP A 156 -15.95 9.55 23.96
C ASP A 156 -15.95 8.01 23.76
N ASP A 157 -16.30 7.53 22.56
CA ASP A 157 -16.56 6.11 22.31
C ASP A 157 -15.86 5.54 21.04
N LEU A 158 -15.03 6.33 20.34
CA LEU A 158 -14.39 6.01 19.05
C LEU A 158 -15.36 5.80 17.88
N LEU A 159 -16.65 5.95 18.07
CA LEU A 159 -17.69 5.71 17.05
C LEU A 159 -18.40 6.98 16.63
N LYS A 160 -18.67 7.87 17.59
CA LYS A 160 -19.37 9.13 17.34
C LYS A 160 -18.42 10.30 17.53
N TRP A 161 -18.22 11.05 16.46
CA TRP A 161 -17.26 12.13 16.43
C TRP A 161 -17.93 13.49 16.28
N ARG A 162 -17.45 14.46 17.03
CA ARG A 162 -17.88 15.86 16.98
C ARG A 162 -16.73 16.73 16.52
N LYS A 163 -16.88 17.39 15.38
CA LYS A 163 -15.92 18.36 14.83
C LYS A 163 -15.81 19.59 15.74
N ILE A 164 -14.59 20.14 15.84
CA ILE A 164 -14.26 21.36 16.60
C ILE A 164 -13.73 22.39 15.61
N PRO A 165 -14.59 23.14 14.92
CA PRO A 165 -14.18 24.07 13.87
C PRO A 165 -13.24 25.20 14.34
N GLU A 166 -13.36 25.59 15.61
CA GLU A 166 -12.53 26.63 16.24
C GLU A 166 -11.05 26.27 16.35
N ASP A 167 -10.71 24.97 16.32
CA ASP A 167 -9.34 24.46 16.37
C ASP A 167 -8.68 24.36 14.98
N THR A 168 -9.37 24.83 13.92
CA THR A 168 -8.90 24.75 12.55
C THR A 168 -7.76 25.74 12.28
N PHE A 169 -6.64 25.30 11.72
CA PHE A 169 -5.51 26.15 11.38
C PHE A 169 -4.84 25.82 10.06
N SER A 170 -4.11 26.78 9.50
CA SER A 170 -3.44 26.70 8.21
C SER A 170 -1.92 26.76 8.36
N ALA A 171 -1.21 26.41 7.30
CA ALA A 171 0.22 26.65 7.18
C ALA A 171 0.55 28.15 7.33
N PRO A 172 1.62 28.54 8.06
CA PRO A 172 2.13 29.90 8.04
C PRO A 172 2.71 30.23 6.65
N PRO A 173 2.18 31.26 5.96
CA PRO A 173 2.47 31.51 4.55
C PRO A 173 3.88 32.07 4.30
N GLU A 174 4.59 32.52 5.33
CA GLU A 174 5.98 32.94 5.27
C GLU A 174 6.95 31.75 5.14
N THR A 175 6.62 30.61 5.72
CA THR A 175 7.49 29.44 5.79
C THR A 175 7.09 28.35 4.82
N TYR A 176 5.79 28.07 4.70
CA TYR A 176 5.27 26.92 3.97
C TYR A 176 4.37 27.30 2.80
N GLU A 177 4.24 26.39 1.82
CA GLU A 177 3.25 26.48 0.76
C GLU A 177 1.84 26.22 1.33
N PRO A 178 0.80 27.03 0.98
CA PRO A 178 -0.53 26.91 1.58
C PRO A 178 -1.36 25.73 1.06
N HIS A 179 -0.84 24.97 0.08
CA HIS A 179 -1.54 23.88 -0.62
C HIS A 179 -0.93 22.52 -0.39
N ASP A 180 0.03 22.42 0.54
CA ASP A 180 0.70 21.20 0.96
C ASP A 180 0.91 21.27 2.48
N TRP A 181 -0.17 21.12 3.22
CA TRP A 181 -0.21 21.18 4.69
C TRP A 181 -1.21 20.14 5.19
N ARG A 182 -0.75 18.86 5.30
CA ARG A 182 -1.65 17.73 5.47
C ARG A 182 -1.09 16.59 6.30
N ASP A 183 -1.93 15.58 6.52
CA ASP A 183 -1.64 14.29 7.13
C ASP A 183 -1.08 14.42 8.56
N PRO A 184 -1.78 15.14 9.47
CA PRO A 184 -1.29 15.35 10.83
C PRO A 184 -1.14 14.01 11.56
N PHE A 185 0.03 13.83 12.19
CA PHE A 185 0.33 12.75 13.12
C PHE A 185 0.65 13.31 14.48
N VAL A 186 -0.19 13.04 15.48
CA VAL A 186 -0.08 13.61 16.82
C VAL A 186 0.39 12.57 17.82
N PHE A 187 1.36 12.95 18.66
CA PHE A 187 1.86 12.13 19.76
C PHE A 187 2.28 13.00 20.96
N TRP A 188 2.33 12.39 22.12
CA TRP A 188 2.87 13.01 23.31
C TRP A 188 4.40 12.91 23.33
N ASN A 189 5.08 14.04 23.46
CA ASN A 189 6.54 14.07 23.63
C ASN A 189 6.87 14.14 25.13
N GLU A 190 7.36 13.03 25.67
CA GLU A 190 7.68 12.91 27.09
C GLU A 190 8.77 13.85 27.55
N ASP A 191 9.75 14.14 26.72
CA ASP A 191 10.88 15.02 27.09
C ASP A 191 10.45 16.48 27.10
N ALA A 192 9.66 16.90 26.10
CA ALA A 192 9.16 18.26 25.99
C ALA A 192 7.92 18.55 26.85
N LYS A 193 7.25 17.49 27.36
CA LYS A 193 5.97 17.58 28.12
C LYS A 193 4.88 18.33 27.38
N GLU A 194 4.75 18.05 26.08
CA GLU A 194 3.75 18.64 25.19
C GLU A 194 3.39 17.68 24.05
N TYR A 195 2.27 17.91 23.41
CA TYR A 195 1.87 17.19 22.20
C TYR A 195 2.63 17.76 21.01
N TRP A 196 3.18 16.88 20.20
CA TRP A 196 3.78 17.21 18.92
C TRP A 196 2.89 16.70 17.78
N MET A 197 2.80 17.51 16.73
CA MET A 197 2.11 17.15 15.49
C MET A 197 3.11 17.24 14.34
N LEU A 198 3.30 16.14 13.64
CA LEU A 198 4.06 16.09 12.39
C LEU A 198 3.10 16.24 11.21
N LEU A 199 3.52 16.97 10.18
CA LEU A 199 2.70 17.23 8.99
C LEU A 199 3.52 17.04 7.72
N ALA A 200 2.90 16.49 6.69
CA ALA A 200 3.41 16.60 5.34
C ALA A 200 3.30 18.04 4.87
N ALA A 201 4.44 18.67 4.60
CA ALA A 201 4.51 20.07 4.23
C ALA A 201 5.54 20.32 3.12
N ARG A 202 5.50 21.54 2.57
CA ARG A 202 6.49 22.00 1.60
C ARG A 202 6.98 23.39 1.98
N LEU A 203 8.30 23.55 2.00
CA LEU A 203 8.91 24.84 2.23
C LEU A 203 8.57 25.79 1.06
N LYS A 204 8.41 27.08 1.39
CA LYS A 204 8.09 28.13 0.40
C LYS A 204 9.25 28.39 -0.57
N THR A 205 10.47 28.21 -0.12
CA THR A 205 11.69 28.52 -0.88
C THR A 205 12.48 27.27 -1.22
N GLY A 206 13.38 27.37 -2.20
CA GLY A 206 14.24 26.29 -2.66
C GLY A 206 13.77 25.63 -3.97
N PRO A 207 14.49 24.60 -4.44
CA PRO A 207 14.15 23.89 -5.68
C PRO A 207 12.80 23.18 -5.56
N SER A 208 11.87 23.46 -6.46
CA SER A 208 10.46 23.04 -6.36
C SER A 208 10.27 21.55 -6.10
N ARG A 209 11.12 20.67 -6.65
CA ARG A 209 11.00 19.21 -6.47
C ARG A 209 11.64 18.68 -5.18
N ARG A 210 12.27 19.56 -4.39
CA ARG A 210 13.04 19.19 -3.19
C ARG A 210 12.61 19.96 -1.93
N ARG A 211 11.41 20.55 -1.95
CA ARG A 211 10.89 21.36 -0.84
C ARG A 211 10.01 20.59 0.13
N GLY A 212 9.79 19.28 -0.12
CA GLY A 212 9.07 18.42 0.81
C GLY A 212 9.79 18.34 2.14
N CYS A 213 9.04 18.45 3.21
CA CYS A 213 9.51 18.36 4.58
C CYS A 213 8.43 17.79 5.49
N THR A 214 8.85 17.34 6.66
CA THR A 214 7.96 17.05 7.78
C THR A 214 7.96 18.27 8.69
N ALA A 215 6.85 19.00 8.72
CA ALA A 215 6.70 20.16 9.60
C ALA A 215 6.42 19.70 11.03
N LEU A 216 6.67 20.58 12.01
CA LEU A 216 6.43 20.36 13.43
C LEU A 216 5.53 21.46 14.00
N CYS A 217 4.47 21.04 14.66
CA CYS A 217 3.67 21.89 15.54
C CYS A 217 3.67 21.32 16.95
N ALA A 218 3.59 22.18 17.95
CA ALA A 218 3.54 21.81 19.36
C ALA A 218 2.32 22.39 20.05
N SER A 219 1.74 21.67 21.01
CA SER A 219 0.59 22.10 21.80
C SER A 219 0.64 21.53 23.21
N LYS A 220 0.16 22.34 24.17
CA LYS A 220 -0.05 21.85 25.55
C LYS A 220 -1.46 21.37 25.82
N ASP A 221 -2.40 21.71 24.93
CA ASP A 221 -3.84 21.53 25.20
C ASP A 221 -4.62 20.86 24.04
N LEU A 222 -3.94 20.55 22.91
CA LEU A 222 -4.52 19.96 21.69
C LEU A 222 -5.44 20.92 20.90
N SER A 223 -5.66 22.16 21.37
CA SER A 223 -6.47 23.15 20.68
C SER A 223 -5.64 24.25 20.03
N LYS A 224 -4.57 24.69 20.69
CA LYS A 224 -3.67 25.75 20.20
C LYS A 224 -2.34 25.16 19.80
N TRP A 225 -2.00 25.32 18.53
CA TRP A 225 -0.78 24.76 17.94
C TRP A 225 0.20 25.85 17.57
N GLU A 226 1.41 25.78 18.11
CA GLU A 226 2.55 26.60 17.73
C GLU A 226 3.35 25.89 16.64
N VAL A 227 3.50 26.53 15.49
CA VAL A 227 4.35 26.02 14.40
C VAL A 227 5.80 26.32 14.73
N ARG A 228 6.64 25.32 14.67
CA ARG A 228 8.07 25.38 14.95
C ARG A 228 8.90 25.17 13.70
N GLU A 229 10.24 25.20 13.84
CA GLU A 229 11.14 24.78 12.76
C GLU A 229 10.77 23.37 12.28
N PRO A 230 10.96 23.07 10.99
CA PRO A 230 10.65 21.75 10.45
C PRO A 230 11.31 20.62 11.23
N PHE A 231 10.54 19.57 11.54
CA PHE A 231 11.07 18.37 12.18
C PHE A 231 12.15 17.71 11.33
N TRP A 232 11.92 17.66 10.00
CA TRP A 232 12.88 17.10 9.05
C TRP A 232 12.67 17.71 7.65
N ALA A 233 13.69 18.39 7.14
CA ALA A 233 13.69 19.06 5.84
C ALA A 233 14.95 18.69 5.04
N PRO A 234 15.05 17.45 4.51
CA PRO A 234 16.29 16.93 3.94
C PRO A 234 16.61 17.46 2.53
N GLY A 235 15.67 18.14 1.87
CA GLY A 235 15.85 18.59 0.49
C GLY A 235 15.88 17.47 -0.53
N LEU A 236 15.18 16.36 -0.29
CA LEU A 236 15.21 15.16 -1.13
C LEU A 236 13.98 15.01 -2.03
N TYR A 237 12.76 15.20 -1.51
CA TYR A 237 11.52 14.78 -2.16
C TYR A 237 10.56 15.96 -2.38
N PHE A 238 9.53 15.70 -3.19
CA PHE A 238 8.47 16.67 -3.43
C PHE A 238 7.61 16.86 -2.17
N THR A 239 7.27 15.78 -1.48
CA THR A 239 6.49 15.77 -0.23
C THR A 239 6.84 14.54 0.61
N HIS A 240 6.46 14.56 1.89
CA HIS A 240 6.53 13.44 2.83
C HIS A 240 5.12 13.15 3.33
N GLU A 241 4.32 12.42 2.54
CA GLU A 241 2.92 12.14 2.87
C GLU A 241 2.78 11.15 4.03
N CYS A 242 1.67 11.24 4.75
CA CYS A 242 1.28 10.32 5.82
C CYS A 242 2.39 10.08 6.85
N PRO A 243 3.02 11.13 7.42
CA PRO A 243 4.06 10.93 8.41
C PRO A 243 3.53 10.12 9.60
N ASP A 244 4.41 9.26 10.14
CA ASP A 244 4.18 8.47 11.33
C ASP A 244 5.52 8.34 12.07
N LEU A 245 5.47 8.26 13.38
CA LEU A 245 6.65 8.22 14.21
C LEU A 245 6.47 7.23 15.36
N PHE A 246 7.42 6.34 15.53
CA PHE A 246 7.41 5.43 16.65
C PHE A 246 8.81 5.07 17.15
N ARG A 247 8.88 4.54 18.36
CA ARG A 247 10.09 3.97 18.93
C ARG A 247 9.96 2.46 19.03
N MET A 248 11.04 1.75 18.66
CA MET A 248 11.18 0.31 18.89
C MET A 248 12.62 0.03 19.34
N GLY A 249 12.79 -0.60 20.49
CA GLY A 249 14.11 -0.70 21.14
C GLY A 249 14.75 0.67 21.36
N ASP A 250 15.99 0.83 20.91
CA ASP A 250 16.77 2.07 21.05
C ASP A 250 16.63 3.02 19.86
N TRP A 251 15.78 2.69 18.88
CA TRP A 251 15.63 3.43 17.66
C TRP A 251 14.28 4.13 17.55
N TRP A 252 14.29 5.35 17.04
CA TRP A 252 13.15 6.06 16.49
C TRP A 252 13.03 5.80 15.00
N TYR A 253 11.80 5.67 14.53
CA TYR A 253 11.48 5.47 13.12
C TYR A 253 10.51 6.51 12.64
N LEU A 254 10.92 7.30 11.63
CA LEU A 254 10.07 8.22 10.90
C LEU A 254 9.59 7.54 9.62
N VAL A 255 8.31 7.26 9.52
CA VAL A 255 7.66 6.69 8.34
C VAL A 255 7.03 7.79 7.52
N TYR A 256 7.11 7.71 6.22
CA TYR A 256 6.47 8.63 5.29
C TYR A 256 6.38 8.02 3.91
N SER A 257 5.44 8.53 3.07
CA SER A 257 5.26 8.06 1.70
C SER A 257 5.64 9.14 0.69
N THR A 258 6.23 8.72 -0.43
CA THR A 258 6.56 9.62 -1.54
C THR A 258 5.96 9.11 -2.84
N PHE A 259 5.39 10.00 -3.65
CA PHE A 259 4.83 9.65 -4.96
C PHE A 259 5.66 10.16 -6.14
N SER A 260 6.57 11.08 -5.89
CA SER A 260 7.25 11.83 -6.96
C SER A 260 8.49 11.14 -7.51
N GLU A 261 9.18 10.35 -6.70
CA GLU A 261 10.39 9.60 -7.07
C GLU A 261 10.09 8.12 -7.23
N ARG A 262 9.51 7.54 -6.18
CA ARG A 262 9.00 6.17 -6.11
C ARG A 262 7.67 6.23 -5.39
N SER A 263 6.68 5.51 -5.83
CA SER A 263 5.38 5.48 -5.14
C SER A 263 5.43 4.40 -4.05
N VAL A 264 6.09 4.70 -2.93
CA VAL A 264 6.35 3.75 -1.84
C VAL A 264 6.27 4.42 -0.46
N THR A 265 6.10 3.61 0.57
CA THR A 265 6.24 4.03 1.97
C THR A 265 7.66 3.74 2.44
N HIS A 266 8.36 4.81 2.82
CA HIS A 266 9.72 4.79 3.35
C HIS A 266 9.75 4.80 4.87
N TYR A 267 10.91 4.45 5.44
CA TYR A 267 11.26 4.80 6.81
C TYR A 267 12.67 5.37 6.91
N ARG A 268 12.88 6.14 7.96
CA ARG A 268 14.19 6.61 8.41
C ARG A 268 14.36 6.20 9.87
N MET A 269 15.59 6.01 10.30
CA MET A 269 15.90 5.58 11.66
C MET A 269 16.90 6.52 12.32
N SER A 270 16.75 6.70 13.64
CA SER A 270 17.62 7.55 14.44
C SER A 270 17.59 7.12 15.91
N HIS A 271 18.68 7.35 16.65
CA HIS A 271 18.68 7.20 18.10
C HIS A 271 18.06 8.41 18.84
N SER A 272 17.74 9.48 18.11
CA SER A 272 17.24 10.73 18.67
C SER A 272 16.14 11.34 17.80
N LEU A 273 15.16 12.00 18.43
CA LEU A 273 14.14 12.79 17.72
C LEU A 273 14.72 13.95 16.91
N GLN A 274 15.91 14.42 17.28
CA GLN A 274 16.63 15.48 16.57
C GLN A 274 17.43 14.96 15.37
N GLY A 275 17.42 13.64 15.13
CA GLY A 275 18.23 13.01 14.08
C GLY A 275 19.68 12.74 14.54
N PRO A 276 20.60 12.49 13.59
CA PRO A 276 20.33 12.42 12.14
C PRO A 276 19.40 11.27 11.76
N TRP A 277 18.50 11.51 10.80
CA TRP A 277 17.58 10.51 10.25
C TRP A 277 18.26 9.77 9.10
N ILE A 278 18.75 8.57 9.35
CA ILE A 278 19.49 7.76 8.39
C ILE A 278 18.59 6.82 7.60
N ALA A 279 18.91 6.63 6.32
CA ALA A 279 18.28 5.65 5.47
C ALA A 279 19.06 4.33 5.55
N PRO A 280 18.42 3.20 5.86
CA PRO A 280 19.04 1.90 5.66
C PRO A 280 19.12 1.56 4.17
N GLU A 281 19.84 0.50 3.82
CA GLU A 281 19.97 0.05 2.42
C GLU A 281 18.60 -0.26 1.79
N ASN A 282 17.73 -0.95 2.52
CA ASN A 282 16.34 -1.20 2.13
C ASN A 282 15.41 -0.38 3.06
N ASP A 283 15.05 0.81 2.61
CA ASP A 283 14.31 1.80 3.39
C ASP A 283 12.80 1.79 3.16
N THR A 284 12.24 0.71 2.57
CA THR A 284 10.81 0.63 2.25
C THR A 284 10.19 -0.66 2.82
N PHE A 285 8.94 -0.57 3.28
CA PHE A 285 8.23 -1.75 3.75
C PHE A 285 7.87 -2.71 2.61
N ASP A 286 7.51 -2.14 1.46
CA ASP A 286 7.12 -2.89 0.27
C ASP A 286 7.48 -2.11 -1.01
N ASN A 287 6.94 -2.51 -2.15
CA ASN A 287 7.10 -1.87 -3.45
C ASN A 287 6.00 -0.83 -3.75
N ARG A 288 5.86 -0.44 -5.03
CA ARG A 288 4.87 0.52 -5.51
C ARG A 288 3.42 0.10 -5.31
N ALA A 289 3.13 -1.18 -5.21
CA ALA A 289 1.78 -1.69 -5.01
C ALA A 289 1.35 -1.71 -3.52
N TYR A 290 2.05 -0.94 -2.68
CA TYR A 290 1.74 -0.72 -1.27
C TYR A 290 2.05 0.72 -0.90
N TYR A 291 1.06 1.48 -0.43
CA TYR A 291 1.22 2.91 -0.25
C TYR A 291 0.55 3.45 1.02
N ALA A 292 1.02 4.64 1.46
CA ALA A 292 0.50 5.46 2.55
C ALA A 292 0.32 4.70 3.87
N ALA A 293 1.26 3.78 4.17
CA ALA A 293 1.17 3.02 5.39
C ALA A 293 1.41 3.87 6.63
N LYS A 294 0.54 3.70 7.62
CA LYS A 294 0.70 4.16 9.00
C LYS A 294 0.77 2.97 9.93
N THR A 295 1.29 3.16 11.13
CA THR A 295 1.59 2.05 12.02
C THR A 295 0.84 2.12 13.35
N ALA A 296 0.53 0.96 13.92
CA ALA A 296 0.05 0.84 15.29
C ALA A 296 0.63 -0.41 15.96
N SER A 297 0.69 -0.39 17.29
CA SER A 297 1.16 -1.51 18.09
C SER A 297 0.10 -1.97 19.07
N ASP A 298 0.02 -3.28 19.27
CA ASP A 298 -0.80 -3.91 20.33
C ASP A 298 -0.05 -4.02 21.67
N GLY A 299 1.14 -3.43 21.75
CA GLY A 299 2.04 -3.50 22.91
C GLY A 299 3.05 -4.65 22.83
N ARG A 300 2.86 -5.62 21.90
CA ARG A 300 3.78 -6.74 21.65
C ARG A 300 4.34 -6.71 20.25
N HIS A 301 3.49 -6.48 19.28
CA HIS A 301 3.79 -6.43 17.86
C HIS A 301 3.46 -5.04 17.32
N ARG A 302 4.11 -4.66 16.24
CA ARG A 302 3.78 -3.46 15.49
C ARG A 302 3.41 -3.84 14.07
N TYR A 303 2.38 -3.20 13.56
CA TYR A 303 1.86 -3.46 12.23
C TYR A 303 1.85 -2.19 11.39
N ALA A 304 2.13 -2.34 10.10
CA ALA A 304 1.94 -1.31 9.09
C ALA A 304 0.64 -1.58 8.32
N PHE A 305 -0.21 -0.57 8.26
CA PHE A 305 -1.52 -0.60 7.58
C PHE A 305 -1.44 0.28 6.35
N GLY A 306 -1.24 -0.33 5.20
CA GLY A 306 -1.19 0.35 3.91
C GLY A 306 -2.29 -0.15 2.99
N TRP A 307 -2.35 0.40 1.79
CA TRP A 307 -3.31 -0.06 0.80
C TRP A 307 -2.61 -0.48 -0.50
N ASN A 308 -3.15 -1.56 -1.08
CA ASN A 308 -2.73 -2.05 -2.38
C ASN A 308 -3.55 -1.34 -3.46
N PRO A 309 -2.92 -0.46 -4.28
CA PRO A 309 -3.62 0.35 -5.28
C PRO A 309 -4.28 -0.51 -6.35
N THR A 310 -5.38 0.00 -6.88
CA THR A 310 -6.00 -0.58 -8.07
C THR A 310 -5.37 -0.02 -9.35
N ARG A 311 -5.73 -0.60 -10.50
CA ARG A 311 -5.40 -0.05 -11.81
C ARG A 311 -6.66 0.36 -12.56
N VAL A 312 -6.51 1.31 -13.49
CA VAL A 312 -7.58 1.75 -14.37
C VAL A 312 -8.13 0.54 -15.13
N ASP A 313 -9.45 0.45 -15.24
CA ASP A 313 -10.19 -0.62 -15.92
C ASP A 313 -9.83 -2.05 -15.45
N SER A 314 -9.21 -2.20 -14.27
CA SER A 314 -8.74 -3.48 -13.74
C SER A 314 -7.90 -4.27 -14.77
N LYS A 315 -6.89 -3.63 -15.35
CA LYS A 315 -5.95 -4.20 -16.33
C LYS A 315 -4.50 -4.00 -15.91
N ASP A 316 -3.66 -4.98 -16.18
CA ASP A 316 -2.25 -4.98 -15.75
C ASP A 316 -1.40 -3.92 -16.47
N ASP A 317 -1.78 -3.51 -17.67
CA ASP A 317 -1.08 -2.50 -18.47
C ASP A 317 -1.56 -1.05 -18.22
N GLN A 318 -2.57 -0.88 -17.37
CA GLN A 318 -3.14 0.43 -17.12
C GLN A 318 -2.49 1.13 -15.91
N PRO A 319 -2.59 2.47 -15.83
CA PRO A 319 -2.05 3.24 -14.72
C PRO A 319 -2.61 2.83 -13.36
N TRP A 320 -1.78 2.95 -12.32
CA TRP A 320 -2.20 2.82 -10.95
C TRP A 320 -3.15 3.95 -10.54
N GLN A 321 -4.14 3.60 -9.71
CA GLN A 321 -5.11 4.53 -9.14
C GLN A 321 -4.97 4.58 -7.63
N TRP A 322 -5.37 5.70 -7.03
CA TRP A 322 -5.46 5.84 -5.58
C TRP A 322 -6.53 4.90 -5.02
N GLY A 323 -6.26 4.35 -3.82
CA GLY A 323 -7.17 3.47 -3.10
C GLY A 323 -7.20 2.04 -3.63
N GLY A 324 -7.65 1.15 -2.78
CA GLY A 324 -7.72 -0.28 -3.07
C GLY A 324 -8.13 -1.09 -1.85
N ASN A 325 -7.38 -2.14 -1.55
CA ASN A 325 -7.61 -3.04 -0.42
C ASN A 325 -6.58 -2.80 0.69
N LEU A 326 -7.00 -2.98 1.93
CA LEU A 326 -6.10 -2.98 3.08
C LEU A 326 -5.11 -4.14 2.98
N ILE A 327 -3.84 -3.83 3.16
CA ILE A 327 -2.76 -4.79 3.37
C ILE A 327 -2.10 -4.48 4.70
N VAL A 328 -1.92 -5.51 5.52
CA VAL A 328 -1.28 -5.38 6.83
C VAL A 328 0.01 -6.19 6.86
N HIS A 329 1.13 -5.52 7.18
CA HIS A 329 2.39 -6.18 7.44
C HIS A 329 2.75 -6.09 8.93
N GLU A 330 3.29 -7.16 9.49
CA GLU A 330 3.92 -7.11 10.80
C GLU A 330 5.36 -6.60 10.64
N ILE A 331 5.72 -5.59 11.41
CA ILE A 331 7.05 -4.98 11.41
C ILE A 331 7.95 -5.71 12.38
N ILE A 332 9.10 -6.13 11.92
CA ILE A 332 10.14 -6.80 12.70
C ILE A 332 11.37 -5.89 12.76
N GLN A 333 11.95 -5.73 13.94
CA GLN A 333 13.23 -5.06 14.10
C GLN A 333 14.37 -6.09 14.06
N GLU A 334 15.32 -5.90 13.15
CA GLU A 334 16.54 -6.67 13.08
C GLU A 334 17.56 -6.21 14.17
N THR A 335 18.60 -6.98 14.37
CA THR A 335 19.60 -6.72 15.43
C THR A 335 20.38 -5.42 15.26
N ASP A 336 20.49 -4.93 14.04
CA ASP A 336 21.13 -3.66 13.69
C ASP A 336 20.17 -2.45 13.71
N GLY A 337 18.91 -2.69 14.07
CA GLY A 337 17.85 -1.70 14.10
C GLY A 337 17.11 -1.52 12.78
N THR A 338 17.52 -2.15 11.68
CA THR A 338 16.76 -2.08 10.43
C THR A 338 15.42 -2.80 10.56
N LEU A 339 14.44 -2.38 9.75
CA LEU A 339 13.11 -2.97 9.78
C LEU A 339 12.92 -3.95 8.62
N ALA A 340 12.36 -5.09 8.95
CA ALA A 340 11.84 -6.08 8.03
C ALA A 340 10.31 -6.18 8.18
N VAL A 341 9.64 -6.85 7.24
CA VAL A 341 8.20 -7.08 7.30
C VAL A 341 7.85 -8.52 6.99
N ARG A 342 6.82 -9.03 7.66
CA ARG A 342 6.26 -10.36 7.41
C ARG A 342 4.74 -10.32 7.44
N VAL A 343 4.13 -11.41 7.02
CA VAL A 343 2.70 -11.62 7.21
C VAL A 343 2.38 -11.67 8.72
N PRO A 344 1.30 -11.03 9.20
CA PRO A 344 0.87 -11.17 10.60
C PRO A 344 0.64 -12.63 10.96
N GLU A 345 1.10 -13.03 12.15
CA GLU A 345 1.07 -14.44 12.58
C GLU A 345 -0.35 -15.01 12.60
N THR A 346 -1.33 -14.23 13.04
CA THR A 346 -2.76 -14.62 13.04
C THR A 346 -3.26 -14.97 11.65
N VAL A 347 -2.86 -14.18 10.67
CA VAL A 347 -3.19 -14.36 9.26
C VAL A 347 -2.51 -15.62 8.70
N ASP A 348 -1.20 -15.77 8.89
CA ASP A 348 -0.44 -16.93 8.37
C ASP A 348 -1.01 -18.24 8.90
N ARG A 349 -1.37 -18.31 10.18
CA ARG A 349 -1.95 -19.50 10.84
C ARG A 349 -3.36 -19.80 10.39
N ALA A 350 -4.13 -18.82 9.97
CA ALA A 350 -5.50 -19.03 9.50
C ALA A 350 -5.55 -19.92 8.24
N PHE A 351 -4.57 -19.78 7.35
CA PHE A 351 -4.41 -20.64 6.17
C PHE A 351 -3.80 -21.99 6.56
N SER A 352 -4.60 -22.86 7.15
CA SER A 352 -4.13 -24.10 7.78
C SER A 352 -4.66 -25.39 7.13
N LYS A 353 -5.71 -25.30 6.30
CA LYS A 353 -6.32 -26.48 5.68
C LYS A 353 -5.57 -26.84 4.38
N PRO A 354 -4.86 -27.98 4.32
CA PRO A 354 -4.12 -28.35 3.13
C PRO A 354 -5.05 -28.76 1.98
N VAL A 355 -4.71 -28.32 0.77
CA VAL A 355 -5.37 -28.76 -0.46
C VAL A 355 -4.42 -29.70 -1.20
N PRO A 356 -4.83 -30.93 -1.53
CA PRO A 356 -4.00 -31.87 -2.28
C PRO A 356 -3.61 -31.30 -3.65
N CYS A 357 -2.32 -31.26 -3.94
CA CYS A 357 -1.78 -30.80 -5.21
C CYS A 357 -1.16 -31.95 -5.98
N GLN A 358 -1.62 -32.15 -7.23
CA GLN A 358 -1.04 -33.12 -8.13
C GLN A 358 -0.18 -32.42 -9.16
N PHE A 359 1.12 -32.38 -8.92
CA PHE A 359 2.07 -31.80 -9.83
C PHE A 359 2.31 -32.68 -11.04
N GLN A 360 2.47 -32.05 -12.20
CA GLN A 360 2.80 -32.68 -13.46
C GLN A 360 3.93 -31.89 -14.13
N THR A 361 4.79 -32.58 -14.88
CA THR A 361 5.77 -31.90 -15.74
C THR A 361 5.02 -31.13 -16.82
N GLY A 362 5.18 -29.80 -16.82
CA GLY A 362 4.68 -28.93 -17.88
C GLY A 362 5.69 -28.79 -19.01
N LEU A 363 6.91 -28.38 -18.67
CA LEU A 363 8.02 -28.22 -19.61
C LEU A 363 9.33 -28.66 -18.97
N GLY A 364 10.27 -29.12 -19.79
CA GLY A 364 11.61 -29.50 -19.37
C GLY A 364 11.66 -30.80 -18.56
N LYS A 365 12.72 -30.95 -17.75
CA LYS A 365 12.96 -32.14 -16.93
C LYS A 365 12.61 -31.86 -15.48
N CYS A 366 11.54 -32.49 -15.00
CA CYS A 366 11.05 -32.38 -13.63
C CYS A 366 11.07 -33.74 -12.94
N GLU A 367 11.60 -33.79 -11.74
CA GLU A 367 11.53 -34.93 -10.82
C GLU A 367 10.56 -34.55 -9.70
N ILE A 368 9.45 -35.26 -9.60
CA ILE A 368 8.35 -34.96 -8.67
C ILE A 368 8.23 -36.11 -7.67
N VAL A 369 8.40 -35.80 -6.37
CA VAL A 369 8.27 -36.75 -5.28
C VAL A 369 7.43 -36.13 -4.16
N ARG A 370 6.17 -36.51 -4.06
CA ARG A 370 5.21 -35.92 -3.10
C ARG A 370 5.12 -34.40 -3.26
N ASP A 371 5.53 -33.64 -2.24
CA ASP A 371 5.54 -32.19 -2.13
C ASP A 371 6.88 -31.54 -2.52
N THR A 372 7.75 -32.34 -3.13
CA THR A 372 9.07 -31.88 -3.59
C THR A 372 9.15 -31.95 -5.11
N VAL A 373 9.59 -30.86 -5.72
CA VAL A 373 9.80 -30.75 -7.18
C VAL A 373 11.24 -30.33 -7.44
N ARG A 374 11.98 -31.14 -8.21
CA ARG A 374 13.30 -30.77 -8.71
C ARG A 374 13.22 -30.49 -10.19
N ILE A 375 13.70 -29.32 -10.63
CA ILE A 375 13.73 -28.94 -12.04
C ILE A 375 15.17 -28.78 -12.48
N VAL A 376 15.52 -29.44 -13.60
CA VAL A 376 16.85 -29.41 -14.20
C VAL A 376 16.72 -28.81 -15.61
N ALA A 377 17.11 -27.56 -15.73
CA ALA A 377 17.01 -26.76 -16.97
C ALA A 377 18.22 -25.84 -17.14
N PRO A 378 19.47 -26.39 -17.26
CA PRO A 378 20.69 -25.58 -17.20
C PRO A 378 20.84 -24.58 -18.35
N ASP A 379 20.16 -24.82 -19.47
CA ASP A 379 20.20 -24.03 -20.70
C ASP A 379 18.79 -23.78 -21.30
N SER A 380 17.75 -23.96 -20.49
CA SER A 380 16.37 -23.94 -20.97
C SER A 380 15.41 -23.45 -19.87
N PHE A 381 14.13 -23.50 -20.17
CA PHE A 381 13.04 -23.29 -19.22
C PHE A 381 12.46 -24.63 -18.78
N GLY A 382 12.23 -24.79 -17.47
CA GLY A 382 11.54 -25.93 -16.91
C GLY A 382 10.41 -25.49 -16.00
N CYS A 383 9.29 -26.20 -16.03
CA CYS A 383 8.12 -25.87 -15.23
C CYS A 383 7.34 -27.13 -14.83
N SER A 384 6.92 -27.19 -13.58
CA SER A 384 6.01 -28.20 -13.06
C SER A 384 4.77 -27.50 -12.51
N VAL A 385 3.58 -27.96 -12.92
CA VAL A 385 2.30 -27.31 -12.61
C VAL A 385 1.32 -28.25 -11.93
N ALA A 386 0.46 -27.68 -11.11
CA ALA A 386 -0.74 -28.30 -10.56
C ALA A 386 -2.00 -27.63 -11.15
N GLY A 387 -3.17 -28.06 -10.72
CA GLY A 387 -4.44 -27.48 -11.15
C GLY A 387 -4.64 -26.03 -10.72
N THR A 388 -5.83 -25.49 -10.98
CA THR A 388 -6.20 -24.13 -10.55
C THR A 388 -6.31 -24.06 -9.02
N PRO A 389 -5.69 -23.08 -8.36
CA PRO A 389 -5.80 -22.92 -6.91
C PRO A 389 -7.23 -22.50 -6.53
N VAL A 390 -7.68 -22.98 -5.36
CA VAL A 390 -8.91 -22.49 -4.74
C VAL A 390 -8.56 -21.25 -3.92
N GLU A 391 -9.12 -20.13 -4.25
CA GLU A 391 -8.87 -18.84 -3.56
C GLU A 391 -10.01 -18.50 -2.56
N PRO A 392 -9.75 -17.82 -1.43
CA PRO A 392 -8.42 -17.36 -1.00
C PRO A 392 -7.50 -18.50 -0.57
N CYS A 393 -6.22 -18.41 -0.92
CA CYS A 393 -5.25 -19.44 -0.60
C CYS A 393 -3.86 -18.89 -0.29
N LYS A 394 -3.07 -19.72 0.39
CA LYS A 394 -1.64 -19.53 0.59
C LYS A 394 -0.88 -20.64 -0.15
N ILE A 395 0.08 -20.25 -0.98
CA ILE A 395 1.06 -21.13 -1.61
C ILE A 395 2.40 -20.89 -0.91
N GLU A 396 3.05 -21.97 -0.47
CA GLU A 396 4.36 -21.88 0.19
C GLU A 396 5.34 -22.92 -0.32
N THR A 397 6.61 -22.58 -0.32
CA THR A 397 7.71 -23.49 -0.69
C THR A 397 9.05 -22.97 -0.18
N VAL A 398 9.98 -23.88 0.05
CA VAL A 398 11.41 -23.60 0.30
C VAL A 398 12.18 -23.90 -0.97
N ILE A 399 12.92 -22.93 -1.49
CA ILE A 399 13.64 -23.02 -2.77
C ILE A 399 15.14 -23.06 -2.51
N GLU A 400 15.78 -24.15 -2.94
CA GLU A 400 17.22 -24.27 -3.05
C GLU A 400 17.61 -24.22 -4.52
N PHE A 401 18.63 -23.46 -4.88
CA PHE A 401 19.05 -23.29 -6.28
C PHE A 401 20.56 -23.30 -6.42
N THR A 402 21.05 -23.65 -7.60
CA THR A 402 22.49 -23.65 -7.89
C THR A 402 23.00 -22.26 -8.25
N ALA A 403 24.29 -22.01 -8.05
CA ALA A 403 24.93 -20.70 -8.30
C ALA A 403 24.71 -20.14 -9.73
N ASN A 404 24.51 -21.01 -10.71
CA ASN A 404 24.28 -20.62 -12.10
C ASN A 404 22.79 -20.43 -12.46
N THR A 405 21.88 -20.56 -11.50
CA THR A 405 20.44 -20.36 -11.75
C THR A 405 20.16 -18.89 -12.02
N ARG A 406 19.62 -18.58 -13.19
CA ARG A 406 19.26 -17.20 -13.56
C ARG A 406 17.95 -16.75 -12.95
N GLY A 407 16.99 -17.67 -12.86
CA GLY A 407 15.71 -17.36 -12.24
C GLY A 407 14.95 -18.62 -11.83
N CYS A 408 14.25 -18.56 -10.71
CA CYS A 408 13.37 -19.63 -10.25
C CYS A 408 12.26 -19.05 -9.36
N GLY A 409 11.18 -19.78 -9.18
CA GLY A 409 10.10 -19.33 -8.32
C GLY A 409 8.77 -19.99 -8.60
N ILE A 410 7.69 -19.22 -8.37
CA ILE A 410 6.31 -19.68 -8.46
C ILE A 410 5.66 -19.09 -9.70
N VAL A 411 4.97 -19.91 -10.49
CA VAL A 411 4.08 -19.46 -11.58
C VAL A 411 2.64 -19.53 -11.12
N LEU A 412 1.87 -18.50 -11.44
CA LEU A 412 0.46 -18.35 -11.07
C LEU A 412 -0.39 -18.12 -12.31
N ARG A 413 -1.60 -18.70 -12.30
CA ARG A 413 -2.62 -18.53 -13.36
C ARG A 413 -2.09 -18.80 -14.76
N ALA A 414 -1.20 -19.80 -14.87
CA ALA A 414 -0.66 -20.22 -16.15
C ALA A 414 -1.75 -20.79 -17.06
N SER A 415 -1.67 -20.48 -18.36
CA SER A 415 -2.50 -21.13 -19.40
C SER A 415 -2.14 -22.60 -19.53
N ASP A 416 -3.01 -23.38 -20.21
CA ASP A 416 -2.78 -24.82 -20.39
C ASP A 416 -1.54 -25.12 -21.23
N ASP A 417 -1.23 -24.26 -22.18
CA ASP A 417 -0.06 -24.32 -23.06
C ASP A 417 1.19 -23.65 -22.44
N LEU A 418 1.06 -23.03 -21.26
CA LEU A 418 2.11 -22.32 -20.53
C LEU A 418 2.67 -21.06 -21.25
N GLU A 419 1.95 -20.55 -22.25
CA GLU A 419 2.33 -19.34 -22.98
C GLU A 419 2.01 -18.05 -22.19
N GLU A 420 1.07 -18.14 -21.23
CA GLU A 420 0.65 -17.00 -20.42
C GLU A 420 0.71 -17.33 -18.94
N GLY A 421 0.99 -16.31 -18.09
CA GLY A 421 1.00 -16.46 -16.64
C GLY A 421 1.71 -15.33 -15.92
N TYR A 422 1.68 -15.39 -14.58
CA TYR A 422 2.43 -14.50 -13.70
C TYR A 422 3.54 -15.26 -13.01
N TYR A 423 4.72 -14.69 -12.95
CA TYR A 423 5.92 -15.32 -12.44
C TYR A 423 6.47 -14.54 -11.24
N ILE A 424 6.31 -15.09 -10.04
CA ILE A 424 7.04 -14.64 -8.84
C ILE A 424 8.44 -15.22 -8.96
N ARG A 425 9.41 -14.39 -9.34
CA ARG A 425 10.74 -14.84 -9.74
C ARG A 425 11.84 -14.30 -8.85
N LEU A 426 12.61 -15.19 -8.26
CA LEU A 426 13.91 -14.89 -7.68
C LEU A 426 14.93 -14.79 -8.81
N GLU A 427 15.72 -13.72 -8.83
CA GLU A 427 16.84 -13.50 -9.77
C GLU A 427 18.16 -13.41 -8.99
N PRO A 428 18.84 -14.55 -8.72
CA PRO A 428 20.05 -14.57 -7.89
C PRO A 428 21.16 -13.65 -8.40
N GLY A 429 21.41 -13.64 -9.70
CA GLY A 429 22.43 -12.79 -10.32
C GLY A 429 22.18 -11.27 -10.23
N ARG A 430 20.99 -10.87 -9.78
CA ARG A 430 20.57 -9.47 -9.58
C ARG A 430 20.16 -9.15 -8.15
N ASN A 431 20.19 -10.13 -7.26
CA ASN A 431 19.72 -10.01 -5.87
C ASN A 431 18.35 -9.35 -5.76
N ARG A 432 17.35 -9.90 -6.46
CA ARG A 432 15.99 -9.35 -6.42
C ARG A 432 14.89 -10.41 -6.54
N LEU A 433 13.77 -10.11 -5.94
CA LEU A 433 12.45 -10.75 -6.14
C LEU A 433 11.65 -9.84 -7.08
N VAL A 434 11.03 -10.41 -8.10
CA VAL A 434 10.22 -9.66 -9.08
C VAL A 434 8.89 -10.35 -9.35
N LEU A 435 7.87 -9.57 -9.71
CA LEU A 435 6.70 -10.07 -10.42
C LEU A 435 6.89 -9.79 -11.91
N ASP A 436 6.92 -10.85 -12.70
CA ASP A 436 6.94 -10.78 -14.16
C ASP A 436 5.62 -11.31 -14.73
N THR A 437 5.18 -10.77 -15.84
CA THR A 437 3.93 -11.16 -16.50
C THR A 437 4.26 -11.66 -17.90
N TRP A 438 3.62 -12.77 -18.31
CA TRP A 438 3.82 -13.30 -19.63
C TRP A 438 2.48 -13.52 -20.34
N PRO A 439 2.25 -13.05 -21.57
CA PRO A 439 3.14 -12.13 -22.30
C PRO A 439 3.28 -10.80 -21.57
N ARG A 440 4.43 -10.18 -21.72
CA ARG A 440 4.69 -8.90 -21.08
C ARG A 440 3.79 -7.82 -21.63
N PRO A 441 3.14 -7.03 -20.76
CA PRO A 441 2.29 -5.93 -21.22
C PRO A 441 3.13 -4.78 -21.76
N GLY A 442 2.55 -4.03 -22.68
CA GLY A 442 3.14 -2.81 -23.20
C GLY A 442 4.20 -3.04 -24.25
N ASP A 443 4.97 -1.99 -24.48
CA ASP A 443 5.95 -1.87 -25.53
C ASP A 443 7.37 -2.12 -25.03
N VAL A 444 8.30 -2.12 -25.92
CA VAL A 444 9.73 -2.24 -25.65
C VAL A 444 10.39 -0.87 -25.41
N PRO A 445 11.39 -0.80 -24.52
CA PRO A 445 11.90 -1.88 -23.69
C PRO A 445 10.98 -2.16 -22.49
N PHE A 446 10.70 -3.44 -22.26
CA PHE A 446 9.95 -3.86 -21.06
C PHE A 446 10.78 -3.61 -19.80
N MET A 447 10.15 -2.99 -18.82
CA MET A 447 10.74 -2.80 -17.49
C MET A 447 9.91 -3.51 -16.44
N VAL A 448 10.56 -4.27 -15.57
CA VAL A 448 9.93 -4.83 -14.39
C VAL A 448 9.46 -3.68 -13.50
N GLU A 449 8.18 -3.64 -13.21
CA GLU A 449 7.58 -2.58 -12.42
C GLU A 449 7.59 -2.89 -10.93
N LEU A 450 7.36 -4.15 -10.57
CA LEU A 450 7.29 -4.62 -9.18
C LEU A 450 8.50 -5.49 -8.87
N GLU A 451 9.36 -4.97 -8.01
CA GLU A 451 10.55 -5.67 -7.55
C GLU A 451 10.92 -5.30 -6.11
N ARG A 452 11.64 -6.20 -5.46
CA ARG A 452 12.21 -6.00 -4.13
C ARG A 452 13.67 -6.46 -4.11
N PRO A 453 14.58 -5.69 -3.52
CA PRO A 453 15.95 -6.18 -3.28
C PRO A 453 15.91 -7.29 -2.23
N ILE A 454 16.63 -8.37 -2.50
CA ILE A 454 16.81 -9.50 -1.58
C ILE A 454 18.15 -10.13 -1.84
N HIS A 455 18.92 -10.40 -0.80
CA HIS A 455 20.18 -11.11 -0.93
C HIS A 455 19.92 -12.60 -1.15
N LEU A 456 20.46 -13.16 -2.25
CA LEU A 456 20.18 -14.51 -2.75
C LEU A 456 21.47 -15.32 -2.95
N PRO A 457 22.22 -15.65 -1.88
CA PRO A 457 23.36 -16.54 -1.98
C PRO A 457 22.88 -17.98 -2.23
N PRO A 458 23.51 -18.75 -3.13
CA PRO A 458 23.04 -20.08 -3.51
C PRO A 458 23.02 -21.11 -2.38
N GLU A 459 23.83 -20.90 -1.35
CA GLU A 459 23.90 -21.75 -0.16
C GLU A 459 22.74 -21.58 0.82
N ASN A 460 21.99 -20.49 0.69
CA ASN A 460 20.88 -20.21 1.59
C ASN A 460 19.52 -20.49 0.90
N PRO A 461 18.74 -21.44 1.41
CA PRO A 461 17.38 -21.63 0.93
C PRO A 461 16.53 -20.38 1.10
N VAL A 462 15.58 -20.17 0.20
CA VAL A 462 14.62 -19.07 0.24
C VAL A 462 13.23 -19.61 0.49
N GLU A 463 12.62 -19.24 1.62
CA GLU A 463 11.20 -19.47 1.85
C GLU A 463 10.38 -18.44 1.08
N LEU A 464 9.44 -18.89 0.27
CA LEU A 464 8.42 -18.04 -0.36
C LEU A 464 7.04 -18.43 0.11
N LYS A 465 6.23 -17.43 0.45
CA LYS A 465 4.78 -17.53 0.68
C LYS A 465 4.06 -16.55 -0.23
N ALA A 466 3.07 -17.02 -0.95
CA ALA A 466 2.21 -16.19 -1.80
C ALA A 466 0.75 -16.38 -1.38
N PHE A 467 0.10 -15.28 -0.98
CA PHE A 467 -1.32 -15.23 -0.66
C PHE A 467 -2.08 -14.70 -1.86
N LEU A 468 -3.10 -15.43 -2.27
CA LEU A 468 -3.95 -15.08 -3.40
C LEU A 468 -5.39 -14.86 -2.95
N ASP A 469 -5.97 -13.74 -3.34
CA ASP A 469 -7.38 -13.45 -3.13
C ASP A 469 -7.90 -12.50 -4.22
N GLY A 470 -8.70 -13.00 -5.15
CA GLY A 470 -9.18 -12.24 -6.29
C GLY A 470 -8.03 -11.68 -7.14
N SER A 471 -7.94 -10.37 -7.25
CA SER A 471 -6.83 -9.73 -7.99
C SER A 471 -5.55 -9.54 -7.18
N ILE A 472 -5.57 -9.80 -5.87
CA ILE A 472 -4.44 -9.52 -4.98
C ILE A 472 -3.51 -10.73 -4.93
N CYS A 473 -2.21 -10.44 -4.99
CA CYS A 473 -1.15 -11.39 -4.71
C CYS A 473 -0.13 -10.74 -3.78
N GLU A 474 -0.06 -11.22 -2.54
CA GLU A 474 0.91 -10.81 -1.53
C GLU A 474 1.99 -11.86 -1.39
N VAL A 475 3.24 -11.48 -1.60
CA VAL A 475 4.39 -12.38 -1.54
C VAL A 475 5.28 -12.01 -0.37
N TYR A 476 5.66 -13.01 0.42
CA TYR A 476 6.65 -12.85 1.48
C TYR A 476 7.84 -13.76 1.24
N ALA A 477 9.04 -13.21 1.42
CA ALA A 477 10.28 -13.97 1.32
C ALA A 477 11.02 -13.97 2.66
N ASN A 478 11.42 -15.17 3.12
CA ASN A 478 12.19 -15.42 4.35
C ASN A 478 11.57 -14.81 5.63
N GLY A 479 10.26 -14.49 5.63
CA GLY A 479 9.62 -13.78 6.73
C GLY A 479 10.22 -12.41 7.04
N LYS A 480 10.85 -11.76 6.04
CA LYS A 480 11.57 -10.47 6.19
C LYS A 480 11.26 -9.46 5.10
N LEU A 481 10.66 -9.87 4.02
CA LEU A 481 10.41 -9.04 2.86
C LEU A 481 9.00 -9.29 2.34
N ALA A 482 8.30 -8.22 1.97
CA ALA A 482 7.00 -8.28 1.31
C ALA A 482 7.07 -7.72 -0.11
N MET A 483 6.19 -8.22 -0.97
CA MET A 483 5.96 -7.71 -2.31
C MET A 483 4.47 -7.82 -2.65
N SER A 484 3.77 -6.71 -2.50
CA SER A 484 2.37 -6.55 -2.92
C SER A 484 2.22 -6.47 -4.43
N SER A 485 1.14 -6.98 -4.97
CA SER A 485 0.85 -6.92 -6.40
C SER A 485 -0.63 -7.06 -6.74
N ARG A 486 -0.99 -6.77 -7.99
CA ARG A 486 -2.29 -7.03 -8.62
C ARG A 486 -2.12 -7.90 -9.84
N LEU A 487 -3.07 -8.83 -10.04
CA LEU A 487 -3.15 -9.78 -11.15
C LEU A 487 -4.52 -9.65 -11.80
N TYR A 488 -4.66 -8.87 -12.86
CA TYR A 488 -5.95 -8.54 -13.44
C TYR A 488 -6.27 -9.28 -14.75
N ASN A 489 -5.29 -9.43 -15.64
CA ASN A 489 -5.57 -9.94 -16.99
C ASN A 489 -5.96 -11.42 -17.00
N ARG A 490 -5.59 -12.18 -15.96
CA ARG A 490 -5.94 -13.59 -15.80
C ARG A 490 -6.47 -13.85 -14.40
N TYR A 491 -7.67 -14.38 -14.31
CA TYR A 491 -8.32 -14.71 -13.03
C TYR A 491 -8.23 -16.18 -12.66
N THR A 492 -7.95 -17.06 -13.63
CA THR A 492 -7.85 -18.51 -13.43
C THR A 492 -6.66 -19.07 -14.19
N GLY A 493 -6.25 -20.26 -13.86
CA GLY A 493 -5.17 -20.98 -14.53
C GLY A 493 -4.40 -21.86 -13.55
N LYS A 494 -3.46 -22.62 -14.07
CA LYS A 494 -2.61 -23.50 -13.30
C LYS A 494 -1.65 -22.70 -12.43
N TRP A 495 -1.20 -23.28 -11.33
CA TRP A 495 -0.08 -22.77 -10.55
C TRP A 495 1.02 -23.81 -10.49
N GLY A 496 2.23 -23.39 -10.15
CA GLY A 496 3.34 -24.32 -10.05
C GLY A 496 4.66 -23.64 -9.74
N VAL A 497 5.75 -24.34 -10.06
CA VAL A 497 7.11 -23.88 -9.84
C VAL A 497 7.91 -23.96 -11.15
N PHE A 498 8.89 -23.07 -11.31
CA PHE A 498 9.65 -22.98 -12.55
C PHE A 498 11.12 -22.64 -12.31
N VAL A 499 11.95 -22.92 -13.33
CA VAL A 499 13.36 -22.56 -13.40
C VAL A 499 13.66 -21.99 -14.79
N ASN A 500 14.36 -20.88 -14.83
CA ASN A 500 15.00 -20.31 -16.02
C ASN A 500 16.51 -20.53 -15.93
N GLU A 501 17.09 -21.27 -16.85
CA GLU A 501 18.54 -21.49 -16.98
C GLU A 501 19.21 -21.80 -15.64
N GLY A 502 19.02 -23.05 -15.16
CA GLY A 502 19.59 -23.48 -13.89
C GLY A 502 19.00 -24.76 -13.34
N ILE A 503 19.20 -24.98 -12.05
CA ILE A 503 18.66 -26.10 -11.30
C ILE A 503 18.11 -25.56 -9.99
N ALA A 504 16.87 -25.95 -9.67
CA ALA A 504 16.31 -25.67 -8.35
C ALA A 504 15.54 -26.87 -7.79
N HIS A 505 15.52 -26.93 -6.46
CA HIS A 505 14.76 -27.86 -5.66
C HIS A 505 13.72 -27.06 -4.89
N PHE A 506 12.46 -27.35 -5.13
CA PHE A 506 11.33 -26.79 -4.41
C PHE A 506 10.85 -27.82 -3.41
N LYS A 507 11.00 -27.55 -2.13
CA LYS A 507 10.61 -28.40 -1.01
C LYS A 507 9.36 -27.86 -0.35
N ASP A 508 8.58 -28.75 0.27
CA ASP A 508 7.36 -28.38 0.99
C ASP A 508 6.41 -27.52 0.13
N VAL A 509 6.25 -27.89 -1.16
CA VAL A 509 5.37 -27.16 -2.09
C VAL A 509 3.92 -27.45 -1.71
N ARG A 510 3.29 -26.48 -1.03
CA ARG A 510 1.97 -26.65 -0.43
C ARG A 510 1.02 -25.53 -0.84
N LEU A 511 -0.26 -25.88 -0.91
CA LEU A 511 -1.37 -24.94 -1.00
C LEU A 511 -2.29 -25.18 0.20
N THR A 512 -2.60 -24.12 0.93
CA THR A 512 -3.51 -24.15 2.07
C THR A 512 -4.59 -23.09 1.90
N VAL A 513 -5.77 -23.35 2.47
CA VAL A 513 -6.92 -22.43 2.50
C VAL A 513 -7.34 -22.14 3.94
N LEU A 514 -8.22 -21.16 4.12
CA LEU A 514 -8.81 -20.75 5.41
C LEU A 514 -9.61 -21.87 6.08
#